data_28f173b2b46d48206aeba2f7df552d89
#
_entry.id   28f173b2b46d48206aeba2f7df552d89
#
_cell.length_a   1.000
_cell.length_b   1.000
_cell.length_c   1.000
_cell.angle_alpha   90.00
_cell.angle_beta   90.00
_cell.angle_gamma   90.00
#
_symmetry.space_group_name_H-M   'P 1'
#
loop_
_entity.id
_entity.type
_entity.pdbx_description
1 polymer ?
#
loop_
_entity_poly.entity_id
_entity_poly.type
_entity_poly.pdbx_seq_one_letter_code
_entity_poly.pdbx_strand_id
1 'polypeptide(L)'
;FAEWATDDLPMRFDFVIDSATSDVHVSWIDRFPPTDGMRVGFTRRTTDSNGWIVNADIVVAVHDSAGVMIRPWEIASIVRHEAGHALGLGHSRDSHTKMFPTEIAHEIMPPDRATLRLLYQLPPGAVK
;
A
#
# COMPACT_ATOMS: atom_id res chain seq x y z
N PHE A 1 7.88 3.05 2.32
CA PHE A 1 7.68 3.43 0.90
C PHE A 1 8.95 3.24 0.07
N ALA A 2 10.08 3.80 0.48
CA ALA A 2 11.33 3.73 -0.29
C ALA A 2 11.80 2.30 -0.64
N GLU A 3 11.40 1.32 0.14
CA GLU A 3 11.72 -0.10 -0.11
C GLU A 3 11.08 -0.65 -1.41
N TRP A 4 10.08 0.03 -1.96
CA TRP A 4 9.49 -0.32 -3.25
C TRP A 4 10.34 0.13 -4.45
N ALA A 5 11.20 1.11 -4.27
CA ALA A 5 12.10 1.58 -5.32
C ALA A 5 13.18 0.53 -5.64
N THR A 6 13.57 0.47 -6.91
CA THR A 6 14.69 -0.34 -7.41
C THR A 6 15.54 0.50 -8.33
N ASP A 7 16.75 0.04 -8.67
CA ASP A 7 17.67 0.79 -9.55
C ASP A 7 17.06 1.02 -10.94
N ASP A 8 16.25 0.07 -11.43
CA ASP A 8 15.56 0.13 -12.73
C ASP A 8 14.14 0.71 -12.64
N LEU A 9 13.64 0.96 -11.44
CA LEU A 9 12.41 1.70 -11.16
C LEU A 9 12.68 2.68 -10.01
N PRO A 10 13.46 3.75 -10.24
CA PRO A 10 13.80 4.71 -9.20
C PRO A 10 12.57 5.55 -8.87
N MET A 11 12.11 5.45 -7.64
CA MET A 11 11.04 6.27 -7.07
C MET A 11 11.61 7.07 -5.93
N ARG A 12 11.20 8.32 -5.83
CA ARG A 12 11.55 9.20 -4.72
C ARG A 12 10.31 9.50 -3.90
N PHE A 13 10.45 9.38 -2.59
CA PHE A 13 9.41 9.72 -1.63
C PHE A 13 9.94 10.84 -0.74
N ASP A 14 9.28 11.99 -0.79
CA ASP A 14 9.62 13.15 0.04
C ASP A 14 8.58 13.29 1.14
N PHE A 15 9.06 13.48 2.37
CA PHE A 15 8.20 13.77 3.50
C PHE A 15 7.84 15.25 3.49
N VAL A 16 6.55 15.56 3.53
CA VAL A 16 6.03 16.94 3.57
C VAL A 16 5.26 17.19 4.85
N ILE A 17 5.38 18.40 5.40
CA ILE A 17 4.72 18.78 6.65
C ILE A 17 3.26 19.18 6.39
N ASP A 18 3.00 19.83 5.25
CA ASP A 18 1.66 20.29 4.89
C ASP A 18 0.91 19.19 4.11
N SER A 19 -0.12 18.63 4.74
CA SER A 19 -0.95 17.59 4.13
C SER A 19 -1.66 18.06 2.85
N ALA A 20 -1.91 19.37 2.69
CA ALA A 20 -2.53 19.92 1.48
C ALA A 20 -1.63 19.77 0.24
N THR A 21 -0.32 19.61 0.41
CA THR A 21 0.65 19.42 -0.67
C THR A 21 1.10 17.96 -0.83
N SER A 22 0.54 17.05 -0.04
CA SER A 22 0.89 15.63 -0.04
C SER A 22 0.06 14.87 -1.07
N ASP A 23 0.71 14.02 -1.86
CA ASP A 23 0.04 13.10 -2.79
C ASP A 23 -0.43 11.82 -2.09
N VAL A 24 0.23 11.45 -1.00
CA VAL A 24 -0.12 10.28 -0.18
C VAL A 24 -0.30 10.71 1.27
N HIS A 25 -1.49 10.44 1.81
CA HIS A 25 -1.80 10.68 3.21
C HIS A 25 -1.78 9.35 3.97
N VAL A 26 -1.07 9.32 5.08
CA VAL A 26 -1.09 8.17 6.00
C VAL A 26 -1.70 8.62 7.31
N SER A 27 -2.78 7.97 7.71
CA SER A 27 -3.47 8.23 8.97
C SER A 27 -3.61 6.97 9.82
N TRP A 28 -3.77 7.17 11.11
CA TRP A 28 -3.87 6.12 12.12
C TRP A 28 -5.26 6.12 12.74
N ILE A 29 -5.82 4.94 12.93
CA ILE A 29 -7.06 4.74 13.68
C ILE A 29 -6.84 3.72 14.79
N ASP A 30 -7.73 3.71 15.77
CA ASP A 30 -7.68 2.72 16.84
C ASP A 30 -7.84 1.31 16.27
N ARG A 31 -8.95 1.05 15.59
CA ARG A 31 -9.26 -0.23 14.92
C ARG A 31 -10.33 -0.02 13.85
N PHE A 32 -10.38 -0.95 12.90
CA PHE A 32 -11.52 -1.03 11.98
C PHE A 32 -12.74 -1.66 12.66
N PRO A 33 -13.97 -1.30 12.22
CA PRO A 33 -15.18 -1.95 12.71
C PRO A 33 -15.14 -3.47 12.47
N PRO A 34 -15.72 -4.29 13.39
CA PRO A 34 -15.79 -5.74 13.18
C PRO A 34 -16.52 -6.15 11.90
N THR A 35 -17.40 -5.29 11.36
CA THR A 35 -18.07 -5.47 10.07
C THR A 35 -17.11 -5.49 8.87
N ASP A 36 -15.91 -4.94 9.03
CA ASP A 36 -14.85 -4.96 8.01
C ASP A 36 -13.97 -6.21 8.09
N GLY A 37 -14.37 -7.19 8.89
CA GLY A 37 -13.65 -8.43 9.08
C GLY A 37 -12.34 -8.24 9.86
N MET A 38 -11.27 -8.83 9.35
CA MET A 38 -9.93 -8.75 9.98
C MET A 38 -9.08 -7.61 9.42
N ARG A 39 -9.70 -6.59 8.84
CA ARG A 39 -8.97 -5.47 8.23
C ARG A 39 -8.13 -4.74 9.27
N VAL A 40 -6.87 -4.49 8.92
CA VAL A 40 -5.89 -3.71 9.72
C VAL A 40 -5.27 -2.55 8.93
N GLY A 41 -5.46 -2.55 7.61
CA GLY A 41 -5.05 -1.47 6.71
C GLY A 41 -6.06 -1.28 5.59
N PHE A 42 -6.05 -0.10 5.00
CA PHE A 42 -6.90 0.23 3.86
C PHE A 42 -6.25 1.35 3.04
N THR A 43 -6.29 1.22 1.72
CA THR A 43 -5.83 2.25 0.79
C THR A 43 -6.94 2.62 -0.18
N ARG A 44 -7.23 3.92 -0.28
CA ARG A 44 -8.09 4.51 -1.30
C ARG A 44 -7.25 5.31 -2.26
N ARG A 45 -7.38 5.04 -3.55
CA ARG A 45 -6.70 5.78 -4.63
C ARG A 45 -7.68 6.69 -5.34
N THR A 46 -7.20 7.85 -5.75
CA THR A 46 -7.89 8.75 -6.67
C THR A 46 -7.11 8.79 -7.96
N THR A 47 -7.79 8.61 -9.08
CA THR A 47 -7.17 8.66 -10.41
C THR A 47 -7.73 9.82 -11.21
N ASP A 48 -6.92 10.38 -12.09
CA ASP A 48 -7.35 11.36 -13.09
C ASP A 48 -8.05 10.70 -14.28
N SER A 49 -8.44 11.51 -15.26
CA SER A 49 -9.11 11.05 -16.49
C SER A 49 -8.24 10.15 -17.37
N ASN A 50 -6.93 10.15 -17.19
CA ASN A 50 -5.97 9.31 -17.92
C ASN A 50 -5.67 7.99 -17.19
N GLY A 51 -6.24 7.82 -15.98
CA GLY A 51 -5.98 6.63 -15.15
C GLY A 51 -4.72 6.73 -14.30
N TRP A 52 -4.07 7.90 -14.21
CA TRP A 52 -2.95 8.12 -13.31
C TRP A 52 -3.45 8.26 -11.87
N ILE A 53 -2.77 7.60 -10.93
CA ILE A 53 -3.01 7.82 -9.51
C ILE A 53 -2.44 9.19 -9.14
N VAL A 54 -3.33 10.10 -8.74
CA VAL A 54 -2.98 11.47 -8.36
C VAL A 54 -3.02 11.70 -6.86
N ASN A 55 -3.65 10.78 -6.13
CA ASN A 55 -3.72 10.84 -4.67
C ASN A 55 -4.00 9.44 -4.10
N ALA A 56 -3.49 9.18 -2.90
CA ALA A 56 -3.81 7.99 -2.13
C ALA A 56 -3.96 8.32 -0.65
N ASP A 57 -5.01 7.77 -0.03
CA ASP A 57 -5.23 7.81 1.42
C ASP A 57 -4.99 6.41 1.98
N ILE A 58 -4.05 6.29 2.90
CA ILE A 58 -3.75 5.06 3.61
C ILE A 58 -4.22 5.22 5.06
N VAL A 59 -4.99 4.26 5.55
CA VAL A 59 -5.43 4.18 6.94
C VAL A 59 -4.88 2.89 7.55
N VAL A 60 -4.23 3.00 8.69
CA VAL A 60 -3.64 1.85 9.42
C VAL A 60 -4.18 1.82 10.84
N ALA A 61 -4.64 0.66 11.28
CA ALA A 61 -5.09 0.45 12.65
C ALA A 61 -3.90 0.17 13.58
N VAL A 62 -4.02 0.59 14.85
CA VAL A 62 -3.05 0.26 15.90
C VAL A 62 -3.48 -0.94 16.75
N HIS A 63 -4.76 -1.33 16.67
CA HIS A 63 -5.29 -2.56 17.25
C HIS A 63 -6.02 -3.38 16.17
N ASP A 64 -6.01 -4.68 16.32
CA ASP A 64 -6.81 -5.58 15.48
C ASP A 64 -8.30 -5.51 15.83
N SER A 65 -9.13 -6.26 15.11
CA SER A 65 -10.59 -6.30 15.36
C SER A 65 -10.98 -6.84 16.73
N ALA A 66 -10.10 -7.62 17.37
CA ALA A 66 -10.29 -8.13 18.74
C ALA A 66 -9.80 -7.15 19.81
N GLY A 67 -9.18 -6.02 19.41
CA GLY A 67 -8.65 -5.01 20.33
C GLY A 67 -7.24 -5.32 20.82
N VAL A 68 -6.53 -6.25 20.20
CA VAL A 68 -5.14 -6.56 20.51
C VAL A 68 -4.23 -5.57 19.80
N MET A 69 -3.27 -4.99 20.53
CA MET A 69 -2.30 -4.04 19.97
C MET A 69 -1.44 -4.72 18.92
N ILE A 70 -1.39 -4.11 17.73
CA ILE A 70 -0.55 -4.57 16.62
C ILE A 70 0.89 -4.17 16.92
N ARG A 71 1.81 -5.12 16.79
CA ARG A 71 3.23 -4.88 17.09
C ARG A 71 3.86 -3.97 16.02
N PRO A 72 4.89 -3.17 16.37
CA PRO A 72 5.51 -2.23 15.43
C PRO A 72 5.99 -2.85 14.11
N TRP A 73 6.52 -4.07 14.14
CA TRP A 73 6.97 -4.75 12.92
C TRP A 73 5.80 -5.23 12.05
N GLU A 74 4.65 -5.57 12.67
CA GLU A 74 3.41 -5.88 11.93
C GLU A 74 2.85 -4.61 11.29
N ILE A 75 2.86 -3.48 12.01
CA ILE A 75 2.48 -2.17 11.44
C ILE A 75 3.35 -1.85 10.23
N ALA A 76 4.67 -2.02 10.31
CA ALA A 76 5.56 -1.81 9.19
C ALA A 76 5.22 -2.72 7.99
N SER A 77 4.84 -3.97 8.27
CA SER A 77 4.38 -4.92 7.26
C SER A 77 3.10 -4.44 6.58
N ILE A 78 2.11 -3.99 7.36
CA ILE A 78 0.84 -3.43 6.87
C ILE A 78 1.12 -2.22 5.98
N VAL A 79 1.95 -1.29 6.42
CA VAL A 79 2.31 -0.08 5.64
C VAL A 79 2.97 -0.44 4.31
N ARG A 80 3.83 -1.47 4.27
CA ARG A 80 4.41 -1.95 2.99
C ARG A 80 3.35 -2.44 2.02
N HIS A 81 2.36 -3.19 2.52
CA HIS A 81 1.23 -3.69 1.72
C HIS A 81 0.38 -2.53 1.18
N GLU A 82 -0.03 -1.63 2.05
CA GLU A 82 -0.84 -0.47 1.66
C GLU A 82 -0.10 0.48 0.72
N ALA A 83 1.21 0.64 0.89
CA ALA A 83 2.05 1.38 -0.05
C ALA A 83 2.04 0.75 -1.45
N GLY A 84 2.04 -0.57 -1.54
CA GLY A 84 1.89 -1.29 -2.81
C GLY A 84 0.58 -0.92 -3.51
N HIS A 85 -0.52 -0.84 -2.77
CA HIS A 85 -1.80 -0.36 -3.31
C HIS A 85 -1.73 1.10 -3.75
N ALA A 86 -1.12 1.98 -2.96
CA ALA A 86 -0.94 3.38 -3.32
C ALA A 86 -0.13 3.55 -4.62
N LEU A 87 0.80 2.65 -4.88
CA LEU A 87 1.60 2.61 -6.11
C LEU A 87 0.88 1.96 -7.30
N GLY A 88 -0.30 1.41 -7.10
CA GLY A 88 -1.15 0.88 -8.17
C GLY A 88 -1.34 -0.64 -8.18
N LEU A 89 -0.68 -1.38 -7.28
CA LEU A 89 -0.81 -2.83 -7.23
C LEU A 89 -2.16 -3.26 -6.64
N GLY A 90 -2.75 -4.31 -7.21
CA GLY A 90 -3.85 -5.06 -6.63
C GLY A 90 -3.34 -6.20 -5.74
N HIS A 91 -4.28 -6.99 -5.22
CA HIS A 91 -3.92 -8.21 -4.50
C HIS A 91 -3.31 -9.27 -5.43
N SER A 92 -2.29 -9.94 -4.94
CA SER A 92 -1.69 -11.12 -5.57
C SER A 92 -2.45 -12.39 -5.17
N ARG A 93 -2.40 -13.40 -6.03
CA ARG A 93 -2.86 -14.76 -5.71
C ARG A 93 -1.76 -15.64 -5.11
N ASP A 94 -0.52 -15.20 -5.15
CA ASP A 94 0.62 -15.91 -4.62
C ASP A 94 0.86 -15.52 -3.16
N SER A 95 0.71 -16.47 -2.24
CA SER A 95 0.87 -16.28 -0.81
C SER A 95 2.31 -15.92 -0.37
N HIS A 96 3.29 -16.08 -1.28
CA HIS A 96 4.68 -15.71 -1.02
C HIS A 96 5.00 -14.25 -1.37
N THR A 97 4.00 -13.47 -1.78
CA THR A 97 4.16 -12.06 -2.13
C THR A 97 3.62 -11.14 -1.05
N LYS A 98 4.14 -9.92 -0.99
CA LYS A 98 3.66 -8.88 -0.07
C LYS A 98 2.22 -8.47 -0.36
N MET A 99 1.81 -8.52 -1.63
CA MET A 99 0.48 -8.12 -2.07
C MET A 99 -0.59 -9.21 -1.92
N PHE A 100 -0.27 -10.34 -1.28
CA PHE A 100 -1.29 -11.33 -0.93
C PHE A 100 -2.25 -10.75 0.13
N PRO A 101 -3.58 -11.01 0.05
CA PRO A 101 -4.58 -10.38 0.91
C PRO A 101 -4.39 -10.59 2.41
N THR A 102 -3.89 -11.76 2.80
CA THR A 102 -3.52 -12.07 4.18
C THR A 102 -2.01 -11.99 4.31
N GLU A 103 -1.53 -11.18 5.24
CA GLU A 103 -0.11 -10.83 5.35
C GLU A 103 0.76 -11.99 5.86
N ILE A 104 1.09 -12.93 4.98
CA ILE A 104 2.04 -14.02 5.27
C ILE A 104 3.47 -13.52 5.06
N ALA A 105 3.74 -12.86 3.91
CA ALA A 105 5.04 -12.26 3.64
C ALA A 105 5.16 -10.90 4.33
N HIS A 106 6.17 -10.72 5.18
CA HIS A 106 6.40 -9.45 5.88
C HIS A 106 7.20 -8.45 5.05
N GLU A 107 8.00 -8.94 4.12
CA GLU A 107 8.86 -8.15 3.24
C GLU A 107 8.31 -8.07 1.81
N ILE A 108 8.75 -7.05 1.08
CA ILE A 108 8.45 -6.94 -0.37
C ILE A 108 9.31 -7.98 -1.09
N MET A 109 8.65 -8.87 -1.79
CA MET A 109 9.30 -9.99 -2.47
C MET A 109 9.64 -9.65 -3.94
N PRO A 110 10.57 -10.37 -4.58
CA PRO A 110 10.92 -10.11 -5.98
C PRO A 110 9.74 -10.08 -6.95
N PRO A 111 8.73 -10.97 -6.86
CA PRO A 111 7.54 -10.89 -7.74
C PRO A 111 6.72 -9.61 -7.54
N ASP A 112 6.65 -9.05 -6.34
CA ASP A 112 5.98 -7.78 -6.08
C ASP A 112 6.64 -6.64 -6.86
N ARG A 113 7.97 -6.54 -6.78
CA ARG A 113 8.75 -5.53 -7.50
C ARG A 113 8.68 -5.73 -9.02
N ALA A 114 8.71 -6.97 -9.49
CA ALA A 114 8.57 -7.28 -10.91
C ALA A 114 7.19 -6.85 -11.44
N THR A 115 6.13 -7.09 -10.68
CA THR A 115 4.77 -6.68 -11.04
C THR A 115 4.66 -5.15 -11.09
N LEU A 116 5.23 -4.46 -10.09
CA LEU A 116 5.24 -2.99 -10.09
C LEU A 116 6.00 -2.42 -11.28
N ARG A 117 7.15 -3.00 -11.63
CA ARG A 117 7.93 -2.61 -12.80
C ARG A 117 7.13 -2.75 -14.09
N LEU A 118 6.46 -3.87 -14.27
CA LEU A 118 5.59 -4.10 -15.43
C LEU A 118 4.45 -3.09 -15.49
N LEU A 119 3.80 -2.79 -14.36
CA LEU A 119 2.72 -1.81 -14.30
C LEU A 119 3.19 -0.43 -14.80
N TYR A 120 4.38 0.01 -14.40
CA TYR A 120 4.91 1.33 -14.77
C TYR A 120 5.48 1.37 -16.20
N GLN A 121 5.62 0.24 -16.88
CA GLN A 121 5.96 0.15 -18.30
C GLN A 121 4.72 0.18 -19.21
N LEU A 122 3.52 -0.01 -18.65
CA LEU A 122 2.27 0.01 -19.42
C LEU A 122 1.82 1.45 -19.69
N PRO A 123 1.13 1.69 -20.82
CA PRO A 123 0.49 2.98 -21.08
C PRO A 123 -0.58 3.27 -20.01
N PRO A 124 -0.84 4.56 -19.73
CA PRO A 124 -1.92 4.96 -18.81
C PRO A 124 -3.26 4.34 -19.21
N GLY A 125 -4.01 3.85 -18.20
CA GLY A 125 -5.32 3.24 -18.43
C GLY A 125 -5.30 1.84 -19.05
N ALA A 126 -4.13 1.24 -19.26
CA ALA A 126 -4.01 -0.12 -19.81
C ALA A 126 -4.52 -1.21 -18.85
N VAL A 127 -4.53 -0.93 -17.55
CA VAL A 127 -5.04 -1.82 -16.50
C VAL A 127 -6.27 -1.16 -15.88
N LYS A 128 -7.38 -1.85 -15.93
CA LYS A 128 -8.66 -1.41 -15.36
C LYS A 128 -9.06 -2.25 -14.17
#